data_c440a51bb982ea54fbdfe20431e36b16
#
_entry.id   c440a51bb982ea54fbdfe20431e36b16
#
_cell.length_a   1.000
_cell.length_b   1.000
_cell.length_c   1.000
_cell.angle_alpha   90.00
_cell.angle_beta   90.00
_cell.angle_gamma   90.00
#
_symmetry.space_group_name_H-M   'P 1'
#
loop_
_entity.id
_entity.type
_entity.pdbx_description
1 polymer ?
#
loop_
_entity_poly.entity_id
_entity_poly.type
_entity_poly.pdbx_seq_one_letter_code
_entity_poly.pdbx_strand_id
1 'polypeptide(L)'
;YQICGNYQLGFKFMKEFRQFLVWKKVCTVQKLSYECIDHFAKELNWKAASRFQQLPEWIMRKHKKHLDWDEASRYQRMSQTFITVYEEYVSWPMISAFQKISDEFIWKNRHLVQFELVFEHRNLSESFMEKCLVYLKTSVDKYDMRAIWVSISWNCKLSESFMNKHLDELNWFGISYAQQLSE
;
A
#
# COMPACT_ATOMS: atom_id res chain seq x y z
N TYR A 1 -22.52 -21.59 12.25
CA TYR A 1 -21.78 -20.31 12.31
C TYR A 1 -20.41 -20.43 13.01
N GLN A 2 -20.17 -21.41 13.89
CA GLN A 2 -18.91 -21.55 14.66
C GLN A 2 -17.83 -22.39 13.96
N ILE A 3 -18.17 -23.24 13.01
CA ILE A 3 -17.25 -24.22 12.38
C ILE A 3 -16.07 -23.53 11.66
N CYS A 4 -16.32 -22.44 10.93
CA CYS A 4 -15.26 -21.75 10.18
C CYS A 4 -14.22 -21.03 11.05
N GLY A 5 -14.51 -20.77 12.33
CA GLY A 5 -13.60 -20.04 13.23
C GLY A 5 -12.70 -20.94 14.08
N ASN A 6 -13.11 -22.17 14.33
CA ASN A 6 -12.46 -23.04 15.32
C ASN A 6 -11.60 -24.16 14.71
N TYR A 7 -11.82 -24.48 13.43
CA TYR A 7 -11.13 -25.58 12.75
C TYR A 7 -10.68 -25.16 11.36
N GLN A 8 -9.50 -25.63 10.96
CA GLN A 8 -9.05 -25.49 9.57
C GLN A 8 -9.87 -26.44 8.69
N LEU A 9 -10.60 -25.87 7.73
CA LEU A 9 -11.44 -26.66 6.82
C LEU A 9 -10.60 -27.28 5.70
N GLY A 10 -10.74 -28.59 5.51
CA GLY A 10 -10.08 -29.26 4.39
C GLY A 10 -10.77 -28.99 3.05
N PHE A 11 -10.01 -29.07 1.95
CA PHE A 11 -10.53 -28.87 0.58
C PHE A 11 -11.76 -29.73 0.27
N LYS A 12 -11.70 -31.00 0.64
CA LYS A 12 -12.81 -31.97 0.40
C LYS A 12 -14.10 -31.55 1.10
N PHE A 13 -13.98 -31.10 2.37
CA PHE A 13 -15.11 -30.55 3.14
C PHE A 13 -15.67 -29.30 2.48
N MET A 14 -14.81 -28.34 2.12
CA MET A 14 -15.26 -27.11 1.46
C MET A 14 -15.96 -27.37 0.14
N LYS A 15 -15.53 -28.37 -0.63
CA LYS A 15 -16.14 -28.77 -1.90
C LYS A 15 -17.54 -29.36 -1.68
N GLU A 16 -17.70 -30.24 -0.69
CA GLU A 16 -18.96 -30.91 -0.37
C GLU A 16 -20.01 -29.93 0.18
N PHE A 17 -19.57 -29.03 1.07
CA PHE A 17 -20.46 -28.09 1.77
C PHE A 17 -20.43 -26.66 1.23
N ARG A 18 -19.93 -26.43 0.01
CA ARG A 18 -19.68 -25.10 -0.57
C ARG A 18 -20.87 -24.13 -0.49
N GLN A 19 -22.08 -24.64 -0.67
CA GLN A 19 -23.31 -23.85 -0.65
C GLN A 19 -23.72 -23.34 0.75
N PHE A 20 -23.19 -23.98 1.80
CA PHE A 20 -23.48 -23.64 3.19
C PHE A 20 -22.39 -22.77 3.84
N LEU A 21 -21.27 -22.55 3.13
CA LEU A 21 -20.16 -21.76 3.65
C LEU A 21 -20.40 -20.28 3.49
N VAL A 22 -20.10 -19.52 4.55
CA VAL A 22 -20.04 -18.05 4.47
C VAL A 22 -18.66 -17.67 3.96
N TRP A 23 -18.51 -17.55 2.66
CA TRP A 23 -17.21 -17.36 1.99
C TRP A 23 -16.45 -16.14 2.46
N LYS A 24 -17.11 -15.03 2.83
CA LYS A 24 -16.44 -13.88 3.46
C LYS A 24 -15.70 -14.31 4.72
N LYS A 25 -16.34 -15.11 5.58
CA LYS A 25 -15.72 -15.60 6.82
C LYS A 25 -14.60 -16.60 6.51
N VAL A 26 -14.82 -17.51 5.55
CA VAL A 26 -13.78 -18.45 5.08
C VAL A 26 -12.53 -17.69 4.64
N CYS A 27 -12.68 -16.68 3.77
CA CYS A 27 -11.55 -15.85 3.31
C CYS A 27 -10.86 -15.07 4.44
N THR A 28 -11.57 -14.74 5.53
CA THR A 28 -11.01 -13.96 6.64
C THR A 28 -10.26 -14.82 7.66
N VAL A 29 -10.76 -16.02 7.96
CA VAL A 29 -10.27 -16.82 9.09
C VAL A 29 -9.56 -18.12 8.70
N GLN A 30 -9.74 -18.60 7.48
CA GLN A 30 -9.08 -19.83 6.99
C GLN A 30 -7.83 -19.47 6.20
N LYS A 31 -6.79 -20.28 6.32
CA LYS A 31 -5.63 -20.22 5.43
C LYS A 31 -5.90 -21.09 4.21
N LEU A 32 -6.24 -20.46 3.09
CA LEU A 32 -6.58 -21.18 1.87
C LEU A 32 -5.31 -21.57 1.08
N SER A 33 -5.27 -22.82 0.59
CA SER A 33 -4.27 -23.20 -0.40
C SER A 33 -4.57 -22.52 -1.74
N TYR A 34 -3.56 -22.41 -2.59
CA TYR A 34 -3.75 -21.84 -3.94
C TYR A 34 -4.72 -22.67 -4.79
N GLU A 35 -4.77 -23.98 -4.57
CA GLU A 35 -5.76 -24.87 -5.19
C GLU A 35 -7.19 -24.51 -4.74
N CYS A 36 -7.39 -24.23 -3.44
CA CYS A 36 -8.67 -23.76 -2.92
C CYS A 36 -9.08 -22.44 -3.54
N ILE A 37 -8.17 -21.48 -3.60
CA ILE A 37 -8.42 -20.15 -4.18
C ILE A 37 -8.84 -20.30 -5.65
N ASP A 38 -8.14 -21.14 -6.38
CA ASP A 38 -8.39 -21.37 -7.80
C ASP A 38 -9.72 -22.10 -8.03
N HIS A 39 -9.98 -23.16 -7.26
CA HIS A 39 -11.20 -23.98 -7.41
C HIS A 39 -12.47 -23.20 -7.04
N PHE A 40 -12.41 -22.41 -5.97
CA PHE A 40 -13.54 -21.65 -5.44
C PHE A 40 -13.56 -20.19 -5.87
N ALA A 41 -12.89 -19.85 -6.96
CA ALA A 41 -12.75 -18.48 -7.42
C ALA A 41 -14.08 -17.72 -7.63
N LYS A 42 -15.15 -18.45 -7.97
CA LYS A 42 -16.49 -17.88 -8.18
C LYS A 42 -17.25 -17.63 -6.87
N GLU A 43 -16.95 -18.40 -5.84
CA GLU A 43 -17.59 -18.34 -4.52
C GLU A 43 -16.87 -17.38 -3.56
N LEU A 44 -15.55 -17.18 -3.74
CA LEU A 44 -14.74 -16.36 -2.85
C LEU A 44 -15.26 -14.92 -2.74
N ASN A 45 -15.24 -14.40 -1.52
CA ASN A 45 -15.33 -12.97 -1.33
C ASN A 45 -13.96 -12.34 -1.62
N TRP A 46 -13.77 -11.85 -2.82
CA TRP A 46 -12.47 -11.36 -3.29
C TRP A 46 -11.95 -10.16 -2.53
N LYS A 47 -12.81 -9.31 -1.97
CA LYS A 47 -12.37 -8.24 -1.07
C LYS A 47 -11.68 -8.81 0.18
N ALA A 48 -12.31 -9.78 0.83
CA ALA A 48 -11.71 -10.46 1.97
C ALA A 48 -10.48 -11.29 1.58
N ALA A 49 -10.52 -11.97 0.43
CA ALA A 49 -9.38 -12.74 -0.06
C ALA A 49 -8.17 -11.84 -0.39
N SER A 50 -8.38 -10.71 -1.07
CA SER A 50 -7.34 -9.74 -1.40
C SER A 50 -6.67 -9.15 -0.15
N ARG A 51 -7.40 -9.06 0.96
CA ARG A 51 -6.89 -8.54 2.23
C ARG A 51 -6.22 -9.59 3.10
N PHE A 52 -6.83 -10.76 3.26
CA PHE A 52 -6.46 -11.72 4.31
C PHE A 52 -5.76 -12.98 3.80
N GLN A 53 -5.83 -13.29 2.52
CA GLN A 53 -5.14 -14.43 1.95
C GLN A 53 -3.77 -14.04 1.39
N GLN A 54 -2.86 -15.01 1.27
CA GLN A 54 -1.60 -14.80 0.55
C GLN A 54 -1.86 -15.05 -0.94
N LEU A 55 -1.76 -13.99 -1.73
CA LEU A 55 -1.98 -14.02 -3.17
C LEU A 55 -0.67 -13.70 -3.90
N PRO A 56 0.15 -14.69 -4.28
CA PRO A 56 1.34 -14.43 -5.08
C PRO A 56 0.95 -13.86 -6.46
N GLU A 57 1.88 -13.18 -7.11
CA GLU A 57 1.62 -12.46 -8.37
C GLU A 57 0.99 -13.32 -9.46
N TRP A 58 1.33 -14.62 -9.52
CA TRP A 58 0.71 -15.51 -10.51
C TRP A 58 -0.78 -15.78 -10.24
N ILE A 59 -1.21 -15.86 -8.96
CA ILE A 59 -2.63 -15.92 -8.58
C ILE A 59 -3.32 -14.61 -8.91
N MET A 60 -2.72 -13.48 -8.53
CA MET A 60 -3.26 -12.16 -8.83
C MET A 60 -3.42 -11.96 -10.35
N ARG A 61 -2.45 -12.38 -11.14
CA ARG A 61 -2.50 -12.36 -12.61
C ARG A 61 -3.66 -13.19 -13.16
N LYS A 62 -3.81 -14.42 -12.66
CA LYS A 62 -4.87 -15.35 -13.09
C LYS A 62 -6.26 -14.81 -12.80
N HIS A 63 -6.43 -14.19 -11.62
CA HIS A 63 -7.72 -13.74 -11.12
C HIS A 63 -7.89 -12.21 -11.13
N LYS A 64 -7.15 -11.51 -11.97
CA LYS A 64 -7.10 -10.03 -12.00
C LYS A 64 -8.46 -9.33 -12.11
N LYS A 65 -9.46 -9.98 -12.71
CA LYS A 65 -10.82 -9.43 -12.87
C LYS A 65 -11.67 -9.56 -11.60
N HIS A 66 -11.25 -10.37 -10.65
CA HIS A 66 -11.97 -10.64 -9.42
C HIS A 66 -11.37 -9.89 -8.21
N LEU A 67 -10.07 -9.55 -8.28
CA LEU A 67 -9.37 -8.88 -7.18
C LEU A 67 -10.04 -7.56 -6.80
N ASP A 68 -10.09 -7.32 -5.49
CA ASP A 68 -10.21 -5.97 -4.97
C ASP A 68 -8.80 -5.36 -4.99
N TRP A 69 -8.55 -4.50 -5.97
CA TRP A 69 -7.21 -3.96 -6.20
C TRP A 69 -6.75 -2.96 -5.13
N ASP A 70 -7.66 -2.29 -4.42
CA ASP A 70 -7.30 -1.45 -3.27
C ASP A 70 -6.75 -2.32 -2.13
N GLU A 71 -7.48 -3.38 -1.76
CA GLU A 71 -7.03 -4.30 -0.73
C GLU A 71 -5.76 -5.07 -1.16
N ALA A 72 -5.68 -5.48 -2.42
CA ALA A 72 -4.49 -6.17 -2.95
C ALA A 72 -3.26 -5.24 -2.95
N SER A 73 -3.40 -3.99 -3.42
CA SER A 73 -2.32 -3.00 -3.43
C SER A 73 -1.82 -2.65 -2.03
N ARG A 74 -2.69 -2.73 -1.03
CA ARG A 74 -2.33 -2.47 0.36
C ARG A 74 -1.69 -3.67 1.05
N TYR A 75 -2.21 -4.87 0.87
CA TYR A 75 -1.88 -6.03 1.71
C TYR A 75 -1.05 -7.11 1.01
N GLN A 76 -1.06 -7.17 -0.32
CA GLN A 76 -0.28 -8.16 -1.06
C GLN A 76 1.12 -7.61 -1.40
N ARG A 77 2.09 -8.51 -1.48
CA ARG A 77 3.44 -8.13 -1.95
C ARG A 77 3.46 -8.08 -3.47
N MET A 78 3.85 -6.95 -4.01
CA MET A 78 3.97 -6.72 -5.44
C MET A 78 5.38 -6.28 -5.79
N SER A 79 5.98 -6.89 -6.81
CA SER A 79 7.22 -6.39 -7.41
C SER A 79 6.94 -5.12 -8.21
N GLN A 80 7.96 -4.28 -8.37
CA GLN A 80 7.85 -3.07 -9.19
C GLN A 80 7.48 -3.40 -10.65
N THR A 81 7.98 -4.53 -11.16
CA THR A 81 7.61 -5.03 -12.48
C THR A 81 6.11 -5.37 -12.57
N PHE A 82 5.58 -6.04 -11.53
CA PHE A 82 4.16 -6.36 -11.47
C PHE A 82 3.30 -5.09 -11.42
N ILE A 83 3.67 -4.12 -10.58
CA ILE A 83 2.98 -2.82 -10.47
C ILE A 83 2.96 -2.12 -11.83
N THR A 84 4.10 -2.08 -12.55
CA THR A 84 4.17 -1.46 -13.90
C THR A 84 3.27 -2.16 -14.91
N VAL A 85 3.22 -3.50 -14.91
CA VAL A 85 2.37 -4.26 -15.85
C VAL A 85 0.87 -4.05 -15.55
N TYR A 86 0.52 -3.81 -14.30
CA TYR A 86 -0.86 -3.64 -13.85
C TYR A 86 -1.15 -2.23 -13.36
N GLU A 87 -0.47 -1.21 -13.89
CA GLU A 87 -0.58 0.20 -13.46
C GLU A 87 -2.00 0.76 -13.51
N GLU A 88 -2.83 0.28 -14.46
CA GLU A 88 -4.24 0.68 -14.59
C GLU A 88 -5.17 0.02 -13.57
N TYR A 89 -4.71 -1.05 -12.91
CA TYR A 89 -5.50 -1.81 -11.93
C TYR A 89 -5.15 -1.46 -10.50
N VAL A 90 -3.86 -1.23 -10.22
CA VAL A 90 -3.37 -1.00 -8.86
C VAL A 90 -3.87 0.33 -8.30
N SER A 91 -4.06 0.37 -6.99
CA SER A 91 -4.37 1.60 -6.27
C SER A 91 -3.09 2.36 -5.97
N TRP A 92 -2.80 3.41 -6.71
CA TRP A 92 -1.59 4.22 -6.52
C TRP A 92 -1.47 4.86 -5.14
N PRO A 93 -2.56 5.28 -4.45
CA PRO A 93 -2.48 5.66 -3.05
C PRO A 93 -1.93 4.54 -2.16
N MET A 94 -2.44 3.32 -2.33
CA MET A 94 -2.00 2.16 -1.55
C MET A 94 -0.57 1.74 -1.90
N ILE A 95 -0.18 1.81 -3.18
CA ILE A 95 1.20 1.60 -3.63
C ILE A 95 2.14 2.61 -2.97
N SER A 96 1.77 3.91 -3.00
CA SER A 96 2.57 5.00 -2.42
C SER A 96 2.81 4.80 -0.92
N ALA A 97 1.79 4.38 -0.18
CA ALA A 97 1.86 4.18 1.26
C ALA A 97 2.52 2.85 1.68
N PHE A 98 2.17 1.74 1.06
CA PHE A 98 2.39 0.41 1.66
C PHE A 98 3.33 -0.51 0.89
N GLN A 99 3.58 -0.30 -0.42
CA GLN A 99 4.46 -1.18 -1.19
C GLN A 99 5.93 -0.81 -1.04
N LYS A 100 6.81 -1.81 -1.03
CA LYS A 100 8.27 -1.59 -1.04
C LYS A 100 8.73 -1.24 -2.46
N ILE A 101 8.77 0.06 -2.75
CA ILE A 101 9.25 0.60 -4.03
C ILE A 101 10.47 1.49 -3.80
N SER A 102 11.38 1.54 -4.77
CA SER A 102 12.60 2.34 -4.71
C SER A 102 12.32 3.81 -5.05
N ASP A 103 13.24 4.71 -4.64
CA ASP A 103 13.20 6.13 -5.00
C ASP A 103 13.19 6.32 -6.52
N GLU A 104 13.93 5.48 -7.25
CA GLU A 104 13.94 5.48 -8.71
C GLU A 104 12.57 5.14 -9.28
N PHE A 105 11.89 4.14 -8.71
CA PHE A 105 10.53 3.76 -9.12
C PHE A 105 9.52 4.88 -8.82
N ILE A 106 9.60 5.51 -7.63
CA ILE A 106 8.78 6.67 -7.27
C ILE A 106 9.00 7.79 -8.29
N TRP A 107 10.25 8.09 -8.60
CA TRP A 107 10.58 9.16 -9.54
C TRP A 107 10.09 8.88 -10.96
N LYS A 108 10.24 7.65 -11.44
CA LYS A 108 9.73 7.23 -12.75
C LYS A 108 8.21 7.42 -12.84
N ASN A 109 7.49 7.09 -11.77
CA ASN A 109 6.04 7.13 -11.70
C ASN A 109 5.49 8.35 -10.94
N ARG A 110 6.26 9.45 -10.83
CA ARG A 110 5.94 10.63 -10.03
C ARG A 110 4.61 11.30 -10.36
N HIS A 111 4.07 11.05 -11.54
CA HIS A 111 2.77 11.57 -11.98
C HIS A 111 1.57 10.76 -11.45
N LEU A 112 1.81 9.55 -10.92
CA LEU A 112 0.81 8.60 -10.40
C LEU A 112 0.87 8.47 -8.87
N VAL A 113 2.06 8.60 -8.27
CA VAL A 113 2.24 8.48 -6.82
C VAL A 113 1.61 9.66 -6.07
N GLN A 114 1.15 9.40 -4.85
CA GLN A 114 0.71 10.43 -3.92
C GLN A 114 1.84 10.78 -2.95
N PHE A 115 2.43 11.95 -3.12
CA PHE A 115 3.62 12.36 -2.37
C PHE A 115 3.36 12.56 -0.89
N GLU A 116 2.17 12.99 -0.48
CA GLU A 116 1.76 13.07 0.93
C GLU A 116 1.95 11.71 1.61
N LEU A 117 1.44 10.64 0.99
CA LEU A 117 1.57 9.28 1.50
C LEU A 117 3.01 8.74 1.40
N VAL A 118 3.76 9.16 0.37
CA VAL A 118 5.17 8.79 0.24
C VAL A 118 5.97 9.38 1.41
N PHE A 119 5.78 10.65 1.76
CA PHE A 119 6.47 11.29 2.89
C PHE A 119 5.95 10.80 4.25
N GLU A 120 4.68 10.42 4.35
CA GLU A 120 4.10 9.90 5.59
C GLU A 120 4.62 8.51 5.96
N HIS A 121 4.82 7.64 4.97
CA HIS A 121 5.06 6.23 5.20
C HIS A 121 6.48 5.75 4.87
N ARG A 122 7.38 6.63 4.41
CA ARG A 122 8.71 6.26 3.95
C ARG A 122 9.82 7.10 4.58
N ASN A 123 10.91 6.41 4.90
CA ASN A 123 12.15 7.08 5.29
C ASN A 123 12.97 7.36 4.02
N LEU A 124 12.84 8.57 3.49
CA LEU A 124 13.51 9.04 2.29
C LEU A 124 14.81 9.77 2.63
N SER A 125 15.79 9.74 1.72
CA SER A 125 16.96 10.60 1.83
C SER A 125 16.58 12.06 1.57
N GLU A 126 17.25 13.00 2.25
CA GLU A 126 17.00 14.43 2.05
C GLU A 126 17.26 14.87 0.60
N SER A 127 18.27 14.28 -0.05
CA SER A 127 18.55 14.53 -1.46
C SER A 127 17.41 14.12 -2.37
N PHE A 128 16.73 13.02 -2.06
CA PHE A 128 15.55 12.60 -2.82
C PHE A 128 14.33 13.45 -2.48
N MET A 129 14.15 13.84 -1.21
CA MET A 129 13.10 14.78 -0.80
C MET A 129 13.23 16.13 -1.53
N GLU A 130 14.44 16.69 -1.60
CA GLU A 130 14.72 17.92 -2.35
C GLU A 130 14.33 17.80 -3.84
N LYS A 131 14.71 16.67 -4.46
CA LYS A 131 14.35 16.40 -5.85
C LYS A 131 12.83 16.36 -6.04
N CYS A 132 12.10 15.74 -5.12
CA CYS A 132 10.65 15.69 -5.14
C CYS A 132 10.04 17.10 -4.93
N LEU A 133 10.55 17.87 -3.97
CA LEU A 133 10.06 19.23 -3.67
C LEU A 133 10.20 20.18 -4.88
N VAL A 134 11.31 20.11 -5.60
CA VAL A 134 11.49 20.87 -6.85
C VAL A 134 10.40 20.49 -7.87
N TYR A 135 10.14 19.21 -8.08
CA TYR A 135 9.09 18.76 -8.99
C TYR A 135 7.69 19.22 -8.54
N LEU A 136 7.39 19.10 -7.25
CA LEU A 136 6.09 19.46 -6.69
C LEU A 136 5.81 20.96 -6.82
N LYS A 137 6.81 21.80 -6.53
CA LYS A 137 6.72 23.27 -6.69
C LYS A 137 6.51 23.71 -8.15
N THR A 138 7.02 22.93 -9.12
CA THR A 138 6.83 23.22 -10.55
C THR A 138 5.51 22.72 -11.11
N SER A 139 4.82 21.84 -10.39
CA SER A 139 3.54 21.25 -10.78
C SER A 139 2.38 22.06 -10.19
N VAL A 140 2.26 23.33 -10.57
CA VAL A 140 1.29 24.29 -10.04
C VAL A 140 -0.13 23.70 -10.04
N ASP A 141 -0.87 23.94 -8.95
CA ASP A 141 -2.26 23.53 -8.69
C ASP A 141 -2.53 22.02 -8.57
N LYS A 142 -1.52 21.16 -8.68
CA LYS A 142 -1.72 19.70 -8.52
C LYS A 142 -1.56 19.23 -7.07
N TYR A 143 -0.70 19.89 -6.29
CA TYR A 143 -0.33 19.43 -4.95
C TYR A 143 -0.54 20.53 -3.90
N ASP A 144 -1.11 20.14 -2.76
CA ASP A 144 -1.14 21.00 -1.58
C ASP A 144 0.24 20.98 -0.90
N MET A 145 1.06 21.98 -1.21
CA MET A 145 2.40 22.10 -0.62
C MET A 145 2.37 22.20 0.90
N ARG A 146 1.29 22.73 1.50
CA ARG A 146 1.13 22.79 2.95
C ARG A 146 0.98 21.38 3.53
N ALA A 147 0.15 20.54 2.92
CA ALA A 147 -0.01 19.14 3.32
C ALA A 147 1.31 18.35 3.17
N ILE A 148 2.05 18.57 2.08
CA ILE A 148 3.38 18.00 1.86
C ILE A 148 4.34 18.35 3.01
N TRP A 149 4.45 19.63 3.36
CA TRP A 149 5.35 20.07 4.43
C TRP A 149 4.91 19.58 5.82
N VAL A 150 3.62 19.44 6.06
CA VAL A 150 3.11 18.78 7.27
C VAL A 150 3.59 17.32 7.31
N SER A 151 3.40 16.55 6.23
CA SER A 151 3.83 15.14 6.18
C SER A 151 5.34 15.00 6.39
N ILE A 152 6.15 15.84 5.75
CA ILE A 152 7.61 15.86 5.92
C ILE A 152 7.99 16.14 7.38
N SER A 153 7.42 17.20 7.97
CA SER A 153 7.76 17.66 9.32
C SER A 153 7.43 16.64 10.41
N TRP A 154 6.37 15.85 10.22
CA TRP A 154 5.93 14.85 11.19
C TRP A 154 6.61 13.50 11.02
N ASN A 155 6.96 13.11 9.79
CA ASN A 155 7.27 11.71 9.51
C ASN A 155 8.69 11.47 8.99
N CYS A 156 9.35 12.49 8.43
CA CYS A 156 10.69 12.35 7.91
C CYS A 156 11.75 12.72 8.96
N LYS A 157 12.88 12.00 8.97
CA LYS A 157 14.06 12.40 9.75
C LYS A 157 14.78 13.51 9.02
N LEU A 158 14.90 14.67 9.64
CA LEU A 158 15.48 15.87 9.05
C LEU A 158 16.77 16.26 9.77
N SER A 159 17.79 16.62 8.99
CA SER A 159 18.99 17.25 9.51
C SER A 159 18.74 18.73 9.83
N GLU A 160 19.54 19.29 10.75
CA GLU A 160 19.49 20.73 11.04
C GLU A 160 19.76 21.57 9.78
N SER A 161 20.64 21.09 8.90
CA SER A 161 20.93 21.74 7.62
C SER A 161 19.70 21.80 6.71
N PHE A 162 18.93 20.72 6.62
CA PHE A 162 17.69 20.68 5.86
C PHE A 162 16.64 21.61 6.48
N MET A 163 16.49 21.57 7.82
CA MET A 163 15.55 22.43 8.53
C MET A 163 15.89 23.90 8.37
N ASN A 164 17.18 24.29 8.48
CA ASN A 164 17.63 25.67 8.28
C ASN A 164 17.39 26.19 6.86
N LYS A 165 17.44 25.29 5.86
CA LYS A 165 17.16 25.64 4.47
C LYS A 165 15.68 25.91 4.20
N HIS A 166 14.78 25.32 4.99
CA HIS A 166 13.34 25.30 4.76
C HIS A 166 12.52 25.88 5.94
N LEU A 167 13.10 26.85 6.68
CA LEU A 167 12.52 27.43 7.90
C LEU A 167 11.07 27.89 7.74
N ASP A 168 10.76 28.53 6.61
CA ASP A 168 9.45 29.14 6.36
C ASP A 168 8.39 28.14 5.90
N GLU A 169 8.81 26.98 5.40
CA GLU A 169 7.89 25.94 4.90
C GLU A 169 7.54 24.89 5.95
N LEU A 170 8.41 24.66 6.91
CA LEU A 170 8.26 23.58 7.91
C LEU A 170 7.10 23.82 8.86
N ASN A 171 6.42 22.73 9.23
CA ASN A 171 5.47 22.72 10.32
C ASN A 171 6.22 22.55 11.66
N TRP A 172 6.51 23.64 12.34
CA TRP A 172 7.30 23.66 13.58
C TRP A 172 6.65 22.90 14.74
N PHE A 173 5.34 22.75 14.75
CA PHE A 173 4.67 21.91 15.71
C PHE A 173 5.04 20.42 15.49
N GLY A 174 5.02 19.97 14.25
CA GLY A 174 5.47 18.61 13.87
C GLY A 174 6.95 18.39 14.18
N ILE A 175 7.81 19.34 13.84
CA ILE A 175 9.25 19.30 14.15
C ILE A 175 9.48 19.15 15.64
N SER A 176 8.85 19.98 16.46
CA SER A 176 9.04 19.98 17.92
C SER A 176 8.58 18.66 18.57
N TYR A 177 7.64 17.98 17.96
CA TYR A 177 7.11 16.70 18.46
C TYR A 177 7.89 15.48 17.95
N ALA A 178 8.29 15.47 16.70
CA ALA A 178 8.80 14.29 16.00
C ALA A 178 10.33 14.23 15.86
N GLN A 179 11.03 15.40 15.94
CA GLN A 179 12.48 15.45 15.74
C GLN A 179 13.23 15.45 17.05
N GLN A 180 14.40 14.80 17.06
CA GLN A 180 15.40 14.96 18.13
C GLN A 180 16.35 16.09 17.68
N LEU A 181 16.22 17.23 18.32
CA LEU A 181 17.09 18.39 18.07
C LEU A 181 18.30 18.30 18.99
N SER A 182 19.48 18.74 18.52
CA SER A 182 20.65 18.93 19.35
C SER A 182 20.44 20.14 20.29
N GLU A 183 21.05 20.10 21.48
CA GLU A 183 21.11 21.22 22.41
C GLU A 183 22.04 22.34 21.89
#